data_50faf4ff5559919466b8837ba843dd23
#
_entry.id   50faf4ff5559919466b8837ba843dd23
#
_cell.length_a   1.000
_cell.length_b   1.000
_cell.length_c   1.000
_cell.angle_alpha   90.00
_cell.angle_beta   90.00
_cell.angle_gamma   90.00
#
_symmetry.space_group_name_H-M   'P 1'
#
loop_
_entity.id
_entity.type
_entity.pdbx_description
1 polymer ?
#
loop_
_entity_poly.entity_id
_entity_poly.type
_entity_poly.pdbx_seq_one_letter_code
_entity_poly.pdbx_strand_id
1 'polypeptide(L)'
;MLGGGVFVTQNKTLPGSYINFVSAAKDSATLGVRGVVAIALPLAKSAGTVIELTRAEFVQDAKTITGKEYNSADLLPLREIFCNATKVLIYDLGTSGTAKTVSDACSALEAYEFNILCAYTSTKDDITAYITQVKSWRDDIGKKCQLVVYNPDTAPDHEGVISVVSTVSDSDVPAYALTAWVAGAEAGCEVNKSCTNKKYDGELTIVCNKTQTQLETCITSGQIAFHLVYGDVCLLEDINSLKTTSVDKGEDFKSNQTIRVIDQIANDIAKLFNTKYLGKIPNNASGRVSLWADIVAHHRQLEELQAIENFDSSLLTVEQGNTKKSVVVNDCVTVTNAMAQLYMTVIIQ
;
A
#
# COMPACT_ATOMS: atom_id res chain seq x y z
N MET A 1 20.52 -8.88 38.82
CA MET A 1 21.38 -8.84 37.64
C MET A 1 21.26 -10.20 36.96
N LEU A 2 20.34 -10.34 36.06
CA LEU A 2 20.17 -11.54 35.22
C LEU A 2 20.87 -11.25 33.91
N GLY A 3 22.19 -11.38 33.91
CA GLY A 3 22.97 -11.20 32.72
C GLY A 3 23.00 -12.48 31.92
N GLY A 4 22.28 -12.55 30.83
CA GLY A 4 22.65 -13.41 29.72
C GLY A 4 23.94 -12.85 29.14
N GLY A 5 25.06 -13.18 29.75
CA GLY A 5 26.38 -12.75 29.27
C GLY A 5 27.04 -13.84 28.43
N VAL A 6 27.73 -13.45 27.39
CA VAL A 6 28.67 -14.31 26.70
C VAL A 6 29.72 -14.75 27.71
N PHE A 7 30.10 -16.02 27.72
CA PHE A 7 31.26 -16.47 28.52
C PHE A 7 32.51 -15.78 28.02
N VAL A 8 32.97 -14.76 28.74
CA VAL A 8 34.15 -13.96 28.38
C VAL A 8 35.44 -14.79 28.46
N THR A 9 35.42 -15.86 29.30
CA THR A 9 36.56 -16.81 29.42
C THR A 9 36.04 -18.24 29.44
N GLN A 10 36.70 -19.11 28.68
CA GLN A 10 36.41 -20.56 28.69
C GLN A 10 37.18 -21.32 29.77
N ASN A 11 37.85 -20.59 30.67
CA ASN A 11 38.67 -21.17 31.75
C ASN A 11 37.77 -21.60 32.92
N LYS A 12 37.07 -22.74 32.78
CA LYS A 12 36.36 -23.41 33.88
C LYS A 12 37.16 -24.60 34.36
N THR A 13 37.41 -24.66 35.67
CA THR A 13 38.25 -25.68 36.28
C THR A 13 37.50 -26.98 36.55
N LEU A 14 36.18 -26.94 36.64
CA LEU A 14 35.35 -28.11 36.92
C LEU A 14 34.79 -28.72 35.64
N PRO A 15 34.83 -30.06 35.49
CA PRO A 15 34.11 -30.73 34.41
C PRO A 15 32.61 -30.45 34.53
N GLY A 16 31.98 -29.98 33.43
CA GLY A 16 30.56 -29.69 33.42
C GLY A 16 30.09 -29.03 32.09
N SER A 17 28.80 -28.97 31.89
CA SER A 17 28.19 -28.29 30.76
C SER A 17 27.95 -26.84 31.11
N TYR A 18 28.54 -25.92 30.35
CA TYR A 18 28.36 -24.49 30.49
C TYR A 18 27.57 -23.98 29.28
N ILE A 19 26.26 -23.82 29.46
CA ILE A 19 25.34 -23.46 28.40
C ILE A 19 24.91 -22.00 28.65
N ASN A 20 25.15 -21.15 27.68
CA ASN A 20 24.67 -19.77 27.66
C ASN A 20 23.58 -19.62 26.61
N PHE A 21 22.39 -19.20 27.03
CA PHE A 21 21.32 -18.84 26.12
C PHE A 21 21.44 -17.35 25.83
N VAL A 22 21.89 -17.00 24.64
CA VAL A 22 21.84 -15.63 24.13
C VAL A 22 20.59 -15.52 23.28
N SER A 23 19.68 -14.66 23.67
CA SER A 23 18.67 -14.16 22.74
C SER A 23 19.43 -13.42 21.65
N ALA A 24 19.60 -14.03 20.50
CA ALA A 24 19.89 -13.25 19.31
C ALA A 24 18.69 -12.30 19.19
N ALA A 25 18.93 -11.01 19.39
CA ALA A 25 18.01 -10.01 18.88
C ALA A 25 17.96 -10.28 17.37
N LYS A 26 16.95 -11.03 16.96
CA LYS A 26 16.64 -11.12 15.55
C LYS A 26 16.14 -9.73 15.18
N ASP A 27 16.93 -8.96 14.46
CA ASP A 27 16.40 -8.10 13.43
C ASP A 27 15.77 -9.04 12.39
N SER A 28 14.65 -9.65 12.76
CA SER A 28 13.85 -10.39 11.82
C SER A 28 13.26 -9.37 10.87
N ALA A 29 13.23 -9.68 9.58
CA ALA A 29 12.44 -8.94 8.62
C ALA A 29 11.00 -8.90 9.15
N THR A 30 10.64 -7.83 9.83
CA THR A 30 9.28 -7.61 10.31
C THR A 30 8.51 -7.00 9.16
N LEU A 31 7.28 -7.47 8.97
CA LEU A 31 6.38 -6.89 7.97
C LEU A 31 6.23 -5.38 8.21
N GLY A 32 6.36 -4.60 7.16
CA GLY A 32 6.20 -3.16 7.20
C GLY A 32 4.79 -2.76 7.61
N VAL A 33 4.68 -1.67 8.36
CA VAL A 33 3.38 -1.12 8.76
C VAL A 33 2.71 -0.50 7.52
N ARG A 34 1.46 -0.88 7.28
CA ARG A 34 0.60 -0.30 6.24
C ARG A 34 -0.29 0.81 6.81
N GLY A 35 -1.03 1.48 5.94
CA GLY A 35 -2.00 2.51 6.31
C GLY A 35 -1.51 3.93 6.09
N VAL A 36 -0.50 4.13 5.25
CA VAL A 36 0.04 5.47 4.91
C VAL A 36 -0.51 5.93 3.57
N VAL A 37 -1.23 7.06 3.58
CA VAL A 37 -1.74 7.73 2.38
C VAL A 37 -1.00 9.03 2.14
N ALA A 38 -0.59 9.29 0.91
CA ALA A 38 -0.10 10.60 0.47
C ALA A 38 -1.19 11.36 -0.28
N ILE A 39 -1.32 12.65 -0.05
CA ILE A 39 -2.30 13.53 -0.69
C ILE A 39 -1.75 14.94 -0.83
N ALA A 40 -2.13 15.64 -1.88
CA ALA A 40 -1.85 17.07 -2.03
C ALA A 40 -3.13 17.89 -1.82
N LEU A 41 -3.10 18.89 -0.94
CA LEU A 41 -4.24 19.73 -0.57
C LEU A 41 -3.86 21.20 -0.49
N PRO A 42 -4.77 22.14 -0.86
CA PRO A 42 -4.52 23.58 -0.76
C PRO A 42 -4.80 24.09 0.66
N LEU A 43 -3.94 23.76 1.63
CA LEU A 43 -4.13 24.15 3.04
C LEU A 43 -3.73 25.61 3.33
N ALA A 44 -2.80 26.16 2.58
CA ALA A 44 -2.23 27.51 2.77
C ALA A 44 -1.53 27.72 4.14
N LYS A 45 -1.05 26.64 4.76
CA LYS A 45 -0.30 26.69 6.00
C LYS A 45 1.20 26.87 5.76
N SER A 46 1.76 26.02 4.91
CA SER A 46 3.18 25.99 4.58
C SER A 46 3.36 25.44 3.16
N ALA A 47 3.01 26.27 2.18
CA ALA A 47 3.05 25.88 0.77
C ALA A 47 4.40 25.28 0.36
N GLY A 48 4.36 24.13 -0.29
CA GLY A 48 5.55 23.40 -0.74
C GLY A 48 6.20 22.49 0.32
N THR A 49 5.55 22.28 1.45
CA THR A 49 6.05 21.36 2.50
C THR A 49 5.18 20.11 2.62
N VAL A 50 5.78 19.01 3.09
CA VAL A 50 5.07 17.80 3.44
C VAL A 50 4.79 17.82 4.95
N ILE A 51 3.52 17.66 5.32
CA ILE A 51 3.04 17.58 6.69
C ILE A 51 2.71 16.12 6.96
N GLU A 52 3.32 15.54 7.99
CA GLU A 52 2.98 14.20 8.46
C GLU A 52 1.92 14.30 9.56
N LEU A 53 0.88 13.48 9.46
CA LEU A 53 -0.26 13.54 10.34
C LEU A 53 -0.76 12.13 10.68
N THR A 54 -0.84 11.82 11.96
CA THR A 54 -1.49 10.59 12.45
C THR A 54 -2.96 10.86 12.76
N ARG A 55 -3.76 9.79 12.83
CA ARG A 55 -5.19 9.91 13.17
C ARG A 55 -5.42 10.61 14.53
N ALA A 56 -4.59 10.31 15.52
CA ALA A 56 -4.72 10.90 16.85
C ALA A 56 -4.43 12.41 16.82
N GLU A 57 -3.37 12.83 16.16
CA GLU A 57 -3.02 14.25 15.99
C GLU A 57 -4.08 15.00 15.19
N PHE A 58 -4.65 14.37 14.16
CA PHE A 58 -5.72 14.96 13.36
C PHE A 58 -6.97 15.27 14.21
N VAL A 59 -7.38 14.36 15.08
CA VAL A 59 -8.56 14.57 15.93
C VAL A 59 -8.29 15.63 17.00
N GLN A 60 -7.06 15.71 17.56
CA GLN A 60 -6.73 16.61 18.65
C GLN A 60 -6.30 17.99 18.18
N ASP A 61 -5.47 18.08 17.15
CA ASP A 61 -4.72 19.29 16.80
C ASP A 61 -4.89 19.72 15.32
N ALA A 62 -5.97 19.32 14.65
CA ALA A 62 -6.19 19.62 13.22
C ALA A 62 -5.91 21.09 12.88
N LYS A 63 -6.45 22.03 13.68
CA LYS A 63 -6.27 23.46 13.44
C LYS A 63 -4.82 23.93 13.55
N THR A 64 -4.11 23.43 14.55
CA THR A 64 -2.70 23.79 14.77
C THR A 64 -1.82 23.28 13.62
N ILE A 65 -2.08 22.04 13.15
CA ILE A 65 -1.26 21.37 12.16
C ILE A 65 -1.61 21.82 10.73
N THR A 66 -2.89 21.88 10.40
CA THR A 66 -3.35 22.17 9.03
C THR A 66 -3.77 23.61 8.78
N GLY A 67 -3.96 24.40 9.83
CA GLY A 67 -4.52 25.76 9.76
C GLY A 67 -6.03 25.80 9.60
N LYS A 68 -6.73 24.65 9.58
CA LYS A 68 -8.16 24.52 9.34
C LYS A 68 -8.84 23.83 10.53
N GLU A 69 -10.09 24.18 10.81
CA GLU A 69 -10.89 23.49 11.83
C GLU A 69 -11.19 22.03 11.38
N TYR A 70 -11.23 21.10 12.33
CA TYR A 70 -11.47 19.68 12.07
C TYR A 70 -12.69 19.42 11.16
N ASN A 71 -13.82 20.12 11.43
CA ASN A 71 -15.07 19.98 10.67
C ASN A 71 -15.12 20.85 9.39
N SER A 72 -14.01 21.50 9.01
CA SER A 72 -13.95 22.28 7.77
C SER A 72 -14.17 21.36 6.55
N ALA A 73 -14.84 21.89 5.51
CA ALA A 73 -14.96 21.21 4.21
C ALA A 73 -13.59 20.92 3.58
N ASP A 74 -12.61 21.79 3.80
CA ASP A 74 -11.23 21.60 3.31
C ASP A 74 -10.55 20.34 3.88
N LEU A 75 -10.99 19.87 5.07
CA LEU A 75 -10.45 18.68 5.73
C LEU A 75 -11.34 17.43 5.56
N LEU A 76 -12.42 17.51 4.79
CA LEU A 76 -13.24 16.35 4.44
C LEU A 76 -12.40 15.18 3.89
N PRO A 77 -11.47 15.40 2.93
CA PRO A 77 -10.65 14.29 2.43
C PRO A 77 -9.82 13.61 3.52
N LEU A 78 -9.35 14.33 4.52
CA LEU A 78 -8.61 13.73 5.62
C LEU A 78 -9.51 12.90 6.54
N ARG A 79 -10.75 13.35 6.81
CA ARG A 79 -11.72 12.58 7.59
C ARG A 79 -12.07 11.28 6.89
N GLU A 80 -12.29 11.32 5.59
CA GLU A 80 -12.56 10.14 4.76
C GLU A 80 -11.36 9.17 4.73
N ILE A 81 -10.14 9.66 4.55
CA ILE A 81 -8.93 8.83 4.59
C ILE A 81 -8.77 8.17 5.96
N PHE A 82 -8.93 8.94 7.04
CA PHE A 82 -8.74 8.45 8.41
C PHE A 82 -9.85 7.50 8.91
N CYS A 83 -10.92 7.26 8.15
CA CYS A 83 -11.80 6.12 8.44
C CYS A 83 -11.01 4.81 8.51
N ASN A 84 -10.01 4.65 7.65
CA ASN A 84 -9.28 3.40 7.51
C ASN A 84 -7.75 3.54 7.61
N ALA A 85 -7.16 4.67 7.23
CA ALA A 85 -5.72 4.89 7.28
C ALA A 85 -5.22 5.22 8.69
N THR A 86 -3.93 4.98 8.94
CA THR A 86 -3.26 5.28 10.21
C THR A 86 -2.48 6.58 10.18
N LYS A 87 -1.95 6.94 9.01
CA LYS A 87 -1.08 8.10 8.78
C LYS A 87 -1.35 8.72 7.42
N VAL A 88 -1.25 10.04 7.34
CA VAL A 88 -1.36 10.79 6.08
C VAL A 88 -0.14 11.69 5.90
N LEU A 89 0.39 11.72 4.70
CA LEU A 89 1.42 12.66 4.23
C LEU A 89 0.73 13.69 3.36
N ILE A 90 0.63 14.92 3.84
CA ILE A 90 -0.07 15.99 3.14
C ILE A 90 0.96 16.93 2.52
N TYR A 91 0.97 17.04 1.20
CA TYR A 91 1.71 18.11 0.56
C TYR A 91 0.82 19.35 0.46
N ASP A 92 1.26 20.47 1.04
CA ASP A 92 0.52 21.73 0.99
C ASP A 92 0.75 22.43 -0.37
N LEU A 93 -0.27 22.40 -1.22
CA LEU A 93 -0.26 23.09 -2.50
C LEU A 93 -0.28 24.63 -2.37
N GLY A 94 -0.54 25.15 -1.15
CA GLY A 94 -0.74 26.58 -0.95
C GLY A 94 -2.04 27.09 -1.56
N THR A 95 -2.16 28.43 -1.64
CA THR A 95 -3.28 29.12 -2.26
C THR A 95 -2.78 30.16 -3.26
N SER A 96 -3.70 30.96 -3.79
CA SER A 96 -3.38 32.04 -4.75
C SER A 96 -2.16 32.87 -4.31
N GLY A 97 -1.16 32.97 -5.18
CA GLY A 97 0.12 33.66 -4.92
C GLY A 97 1.26 32.76 -4.40
N THR A 98 0.96 31.59 -3.85
CA THR A 98 1.95 30.59 -3.41
C THR A 98 1.67 29.19 -3.95
N ALA A 99 0.74 29.09 -4.89
CA ALA A 99 0.26 27.83 -5.44
C ALA A 99 1.41 26.99 -6.02
N LYS A 100 1.45 25.72 -5.62
CA LYS A 100 2.34 24.67 -6.13
C LYS A 100 1.57 23.78 -7.09
N THR A 101 2.31 23.06 -7.91
CA THR A 101 1.75 22.13 -8.90
C THR A 101 1.71 20.69 -8.38
N VAL A 102 0.97 19.85 -9.09
CA VAL A 102 1.00 18.38 -8.86
C VAL A 102 2.41 17.82 -9.07
N SER A 103 3.17 18.34 -10.03
CA SER A 103 4.56 17.93 -10.26
C SER A 103 5.47 18.23 -9.06
N ASP A 104 5.28 19.41 -8.42
CA ASP A 104 6.00 19.75 -7.18
C ASP A 104 5.65 18.80 -6.05
N ALA A 105 4.36 18.45 -5.92
CA ALA A 105 3.87 17.51 -4.93
C ALA A 105 4.49 16.11 -5.14
N CYS A 106 4.47 15.61 -6.37
CA CYS A 106 5.06 14.32 -6.71
C CYS A 106 6.57 14.29 -6.42
N SER A 107 7.29 15.35 -6.80
CA SER A 107 8.73 15.47 -6.55
C SER A 107 9.07 15.49 -5.06
N ALA A 108 8.27 16.18 -4.25
CA ALA A 108 8.46 16.20 -2.81
C ALA A 108 8.13 14.87 -2.15
N LEU A 109 7.06 14.19 -2.60
CA LEU A 109 6.60 12.91 -2.05
C LEU A 109 7.46 11.71 -2.49
N GLU A 110 8.31 11.86 -3.48
CA GLU A 110 9.20 10.79 -3.96
C GLU A 110 10.12 10.25 -2.86
N ALA A 111 10.58 11.12 -1.97
CA ALA A 111 11.47 10.76 -0.85
C ALA A 111 10.74 10.08 0.34
N TYR A 112 9.42 10.05 0.33
CA TYR A 112 8.62 9.49 1.44
C TYR A 112 8.08 8.11 1.10
N GLU A 113 7.98 7.25 2.13
CA GLU A 113 7.34 5.93 2.01
C GLU A 113 5.83 6.05 2.29
N PHE A 114 5.00 5.57 1.37
CA PHE A 114 3.54 5.50 1.51
C PHE A 114 2.98 4.35 0.66
N ASN A 115 1.78 3.88 1.02
CA ASN A 115 1.13 2.79 0.30
C ASN A 115 0.29 3.30 -0.87
N ILE A 116 -0.47 4.37 -0.64
CA ILE A 116 -1.43 4.91 -1.61
C ILE A 116 -1.20 6.41 -1.79
N LEU A 117 -1.20 6.87 -3.04
CA LEU A 117 -1.31 8.28 -3.40
C LEU A 117 -2.75 8.59 -3.77
N CYS A 118 -3.34 9.61 -3.17
CA CYS A 118 -4.69 10.07 -3.48
C CYS A 118 -4.64 11.29 -4.40
N ALA A 119 -5.13 11.17 -5.64
CA ALA A 119 -5.36 12.31 -6.53
C ALA A 119 -6.72 12.93 -6.21
N TYR A 120 -6.75 13.89 -5.31
CA TYR A 120 -7.97 14.57 -4.87
C TYR A 120 -8.29 15.74 -5.82
N THR A 121 -8.63 15.44 -7.07
CA THR A 121 -8.91 16.40 -8.14
C THR A 121 -9.77 15.78 -9.23
N SER A 122 -10.46 16.64 -10.00
CA SER A 122 -11.11 16.29 -11.27
C SER A 122 -10.43 16.90 -12.47
N THR A 123 -9.37 17.66 -12.27
CA THR A 123 -8.59 18.28 -13.36
C THR A 123 -7.87 17.20 -14.15
N LYS A 124 -8.17 17.08 -15.44
CA LYS A 124 -7.68 16.00 -16.30
C LYS A 124 -6.16 15.99 -16.44
N ASP A 125 -5.56 17.17 -16.56
CA ASP A 125 -4.11 17.32 -16.66
C ASP A 125 -3.41 16.87 -15.38
N ASP A 126 -3.97 17.21 -14.22
CA ASP A 126 -3.45 16.77 -12.91
C ASP A 126 -3.54 15.26 -12.77
N ILE A 127 -4.69 14.66 -13.11
CA ILE A 127 -4.90 13.21 -13.09
C ILE A 127 -3.87 12.52 -13.98
N THR A 128 -3.65 13.03 -15.19
CA THR A 128 -2.66 12.50 -16.14
C THR A 128 -1.24 12.61 -15.60
N ALA A 129 -0.91 13.72 -14.94
CA ALA A 129 0.39 13.92 -14.31
C ALA A 129 0.63 12.91 -13.18
N TYR A 130 -0.35 12.69 -12.29
CA TYR A 130 -0.28 11.68 -11.25
C TYR A 130 -0.10 10.26 -11.81
N ILE A 131 -0.88 9.89 -12.83
CA ILE A 131 -0.80 8.58 -13.48
C ILE A 131 0.59 8.36 -14.08
N THR A 132 1.11 9.34 -14.81
CA THR A 132 2.44 9.27 -15.42
C THR A 132 3.53 9.10 -14.36
N GLN A 133 3.46 9.86 -13.27
CA GLN A 133 4.43 9.80 -12.21
C GLN A 133 4.42 8.46 -11.49
N VAL A 134 3.25 7.93 -11.15
CA VAL A 134 3.17 6.63 -10.44
C VAL A 134 3.63 5.48 -11.33
N LYS A 135 3.33 5.52 -12.63
CA LYS A 135 3.90 4.56 -13.59
C LYS A 135 5.41 4.61 -13.60
N SER A 136 6.01 5.79 -13.70
CA SER A 136 7.47 5.95 -13.66
C SER A 136 8.06 5.49 -12.31
N TRP A 137 7.42 5.80 -11.20
CA TRP A 137 7.87 5.30 -9.89
C TRP A 137 7.89 3.78 -9.82
N ARG A 138 6.84 3.11 -10.32
CA ARG A 138 6.73 1.65 -10.25
C ARG A 138 7.65 0.94 -11.25
N ASP A 139 7.67 1.41 -12.49
CA ASP A 139 8.30 0.72 -13.61
C ASP A 139 9.78 1.10 -13.75
N ASP A 140 10.15 2.39 -13.53
CA ASP A 140 11.51 2.88 -13.76
C ASP A 140 12.34 2.94 -12.46
N ILE A 141 11.75 3.43 -11.36
CA ILE A 141 12.48 3.67 -10.10
C ILE A 141 12.36 2.47 -9.14
N GLY A 142 11.27 1.69 -9.24
CA GLY A 142 11.01 0.54 -8.38
C GLY A 142 10.30 0.90 -7.05
N LYS A 143 9.82 2.14 -6.88
CA LYS A 143 8.99 2.55 -5.73
C LYS A 143 7.59 1.98 -5.88
N LYS A 144 7.20 1.07 -5.00
CA LYS A 144 5.93 0.35 -5.06
C LYS A 144 4.87 1.05 -4.21
N CYS A 145 3.97 1.75 -4.88
CA CYS A 145 2.76 2.38 -4.33
C CYS A 145 1.65 2.33 -5.38
N GLN A 146 0.40 2.50 -4.97
CA GLN A 146 -0.73 2.64 -5.92
C GLN A 146 -1.30 4.05 -5.85
N LEU A 147 -2.00 4.45 -6.91
CA LEU A 147 -2.65 5.75 -7.08
C LEU A 147 -4.16 5.56 -7.15
N VAL A 148 -4.92 6.32 -6.39
CA VAL A 148 -6.38 6.42 -6.53
C VAL A 148 -6.74 7.68 -7.28
N VAL A 149 -7.49 7.54 -8.39
CA VAL A 149 -7.96 8.65 -9.23
C VAL A 149 -9.46 8.59 -9.45
N TYR A 150 -10.07 9.75 -9.73
CA TYR A 150 -11.46 9.85 -10.10
C TYR A 150 -11.62 9.85 -11.62
N ASN A 151 -12.39 8.89 -12.14
CA ASN A 151 -12.90 8.83 -13.51
C ASN A 151 -11.96 9.44 -14.58
N PRO A 152 -10.77 8.85 -14.80
CA PRO A 152 -9.83 9.36 -15.80
C PRO A 152 -10.41 9.21 -17.20
N ASP A 153 -10.18 10.20 -18.06
CA ASP A 153 -10.70 10.21 -19.45
C ASP A 153 -10.19 9.03 -20.27
N THR A 154 -8.93 8.70 -20.08
CA THR A 154 -8.31 7.53 -20.69
C THR A 154 -8.05 6.51 -19.62
N ALA A 155 -8.56 5.30 -19.81
CA ALA A 155 -8.29 4.19 -18.88
C ALA A 155 -6.78 4.01 -18.73
N PRO A 156 -6.25 4.06 -17.51
CA PRO A 156 -4.81 3.99 -17.27
C PRO A 156 -4.17 2.69 -17.71
N ASP A 157 -4.93 1.57 -17.69
CA ASP A 157 -4.49 0.21 -18.00
C ASP A 157 -3.16 -0.15 -17.30
N HIS A 158 -3.17 -0.07 -15.96
CA HIS A 158 -1.98 -0.29 -15.16
C HIS A 158 -2.34 -0.71 -13.73
N GLU A 159 -1.63 -1.72 -13.19
CA GLU A 159 -1.87 -2.28 -11.86
C GLU A 159 -1.63 -1.29 -10.70
N GLY A 160 -0.81 -0.28 -10.94
CA GLY A 160 -0.53 0.78 -9.96
C GLY A 160 -1.61 1.86 -9.89
N VAL A 161 -2.69 1.80 -10.68
CA VAL A 161 -3.72 2.84 -10.71
C VAL A 161 -5.10 2.26 -10.42
N ILE A 162 -5.78 2.83 -9.47
CA ILE A 162 -7.14 2.49 -9.02
C ILE A 162 -8.08 3.60 -9.50
N SER A 163 -9.03 3.28 -10.36
CA SER A 163 -9.98 4.22 -10.94
C SER A 163 -11.33 4.14 -10.26
N VAL A 164 -11.82 5.23 -9.67
CA VAL A 164 -13.11 5.33 -8.99
C VAL A 164 -14.11 6.03 -9.88
N VAL A 165 -15.30 5.43 -10.10
CA VAL A 165 -16.36 6.00 -10.97
C VAL A 165 -17.68 6.25 -10.27
N SER A 166 -17.81 5.89 -9.00
CA SER A 166 -18.98 6.25 -8.21
C SER A 166 -18.92 7.72 -7.80
N THR A 167 -20.11 8.33 -7.70
CA THR A 167 -20.29 9.74 -7.34
C THR A 167 -21.06 9.85 -6.01
N VAL A 168 -21.01 11.04 -5.44
CA VAL A 168 -21.77 11.42 -4.25
C VAL A 168 -22.98 12.27 -4.64
N SER A 169 -24.02 12.25 -3.84
CA SER A 169 -25.25 13.06 -4.06
C SER A 169 -25.22 14.41 -3.34
N ASP A 170 -24.25 14.62 -2.45
CA ASP A 170 -24.11 15.84 -1.67
C ASP A 170 -23.72 17.01 -2.55
N SER A 171 -24.56 18.05 -2.64
CA SER A 171 -24.41 19.16 -3.59
C SER A 171 -23.15 20.01 -3.38
N ASP A 172 -22.67 20.06 -2.14
CA ASP A 172 -21.55 20.90 -1.72
C ASP A 172 -20.21 20.13 -1.72
N VAL A 173 -20.25 18.86 -2.12
CA VAL A 173 -19.09 17.96 -2.13
C VAL A 173 -18.69 17.65 -3.56
N PRO A 174 -17.40 17.74 -3.89
CA PRO A 174 -16.95 17.43 -5.24
C PRO A 174 -17.14 15.94 -5.57
N ALA A 175 -17.47 15.63 -6.81
CA ALA A 175 -17.72 14.27 -7.29
C ALA A 175 -16.52 13.31 -7.04
N TYR A 176 -15.30 13.84 -6.97
CA TYR A 176 -14.08 13.09 -6.70
C TYR A 176 -13.81 12.84 -5.20
N ALA A 177 -14.65 13.34 -4.29
CA ALA A 177 -14.42 13.23 -2.84
C ALA A 177 -14.25 11.78 -2.36
N LEU A 178 -14.96 10.85 -3.01
CA LEU A 178 -14.91 9.43 -2.67
C LEU A 178 -13.52 8.78 -2.87
N THR A 179 -12.65 9.37 -3.70
CA THR A 179 -11.26 8.88 -3.86
C THR A 179 -10.49 8.89 -2.55
N ALA A 180 -10.80 9.82 -1.66
CA ALA A 180 -10.16 9.93 -0.35
C ALA A 180 -10.49 8.72 0.54
N TRP A 181 -11.75 8.30 0.61
CA TRP A 181 -12.14 7.11 1.35
C TRP A 181 -11.53 5.83 0.75
N VAL A 182 -11.59 5.70 -0.58
CA VAL A 182 -10.98 4.55 -1.27
C VAL A 182 -9.48 4.48 -0.99
N ALA A 183 -8.77 5.61 -1.05
CA ALA A 183 -7.34 5.65 -0.72
C ALA A 183 -7.06 5.23 0.73
N GLY A 184 -7.89 5.66 1.68
CA GLY A 184 -7.81 5.23 3.07
C GLY A 184 -8.09 3.74 3.24
N ALA A 185 -9.14 3.22 2.58
CA ALA A 185 -9.53 1.82 2.63
C ALA A 185 -8.43 0.90 2.06
N GLU A 186 -7.86 1.24 0.91
CA GLU A 186 -6.79 0.48 0.27
C GLU A 186 -5.47 0.51 1.07
N ALA A 187 -5.10 1.67 1.62
CA ALA A 187 -3.92 1.78 2.45
C ALA A 187 -4.07 1.03 3.78
N GLY A 188 -5.23 1.16 4.44
CA GLY A 188 -5.52 0.55 5.74
C GLY A 188 -5.90 -0.93 5.67
N CYS A 189 -6.15 -1.48 4.48
CA CYS A 189 -6.46 -2.89 4.31
C CYS A 189 -5.24 -3.76 4.66
N GLU A 190 -5.46 -4.78 5.48
CA GLU A 190 -4.43 -5.75 5.83
C GLU A 190 -3.94 -6.51 4.58
N VAL A 191 -2.68 -6.94 4.59
CA VAL A 191 -2.03 -7.56 3.43
C VAL A 191 -2.75 -8.82 2.94
N ASN A 192 -3.38 -9.56 3.83
CA ASN A 192 -4.10 -10.81 3.56
C ASN A 192 -5.62 -10.62 3.33
N LYS A 193 -6.10 -9.37 3.24
CA LYS A 193 -7.53 -9.07 3.07
C LYS A 193 -7.80 -8.32 1.77
N SER A 194 -9.05 -8.37 1.35
CA SER A 194 -9.57 -7.62 0.21
C SER A 194 -10.51 -6.51 0.67
N CYS A 195 -10.58 -5.42 -0.09
CA CYS A 195 -11.59 -4.39 0.04
C CYS A 195 -12.91 -4.74 -0.68
N THR A 196 -12.99 -5.89 -1.37
CA THR A 196 -14.25 -6.37 -1.96
C THR A 196 -15.34 -6.48 -0.90
N ASN A 197 -16.50 -5.94 -1.20
CA ASN A 197 -17.66 -5.88 -0.30
C ASN A 197 -17.42 -5.13 1.02
N LYS A 198 -16.37 -4.29 1.08
CA LYS A 198 -16.11 -3.45 2.26
C LYS A 198 -17.20 -2.40 2.37
N LYS A 199 -17.86 -2.38 3.53
CA LYS A 199 -18.90 -1.38 3.84
C LYS A 199 -18.27 0.01 3.93
N TYR A 200 -18.93 0.99 3.32
CA TYR A 200 -18.60 2.40 3.46
C TYR A 200 -18.95 2.88 4.88
N ASP A 201 -18.01 3.54 5.52
CA ASP A 201 -18.11 4.05 6.90
C ASP A 201 -17.73 5.55 7.02
N GLY A 202 -17.72 6.27 5.90
CA GLY A 202 -17.41 7.71 5.84
C GLY A 202 -18.66 8.61 5.99
N GLU A 203 -18.48 9.90 5.67
CA GLU A 203 -19.49 10.95 5.86
C GLU A 203 -20.33 11.21 4.60
N LEU A 204 -19.95 10.65 3.44
CA LEU A 204 -20.55 10.99 2.14
C LEU A 204 -21.78 10.14 1.84
N THR A 205 -22.72 10.70 1.08
CA THR A 205 -23.87 9.95 0.54
C THR A 205 -23.56 9.47 -0.86
N ILE A 206 -23.25 8.18 -1.02
CA ILE A 206 -22.81 7.58 -2.29
C ILE A 206 -24.03 7.24 -3.16
N VAL A 207 -23.95 7.57 -4.46
CA VAL A 207 -24.98 7.21 -5.44
C VAL A 207 -24.81 5.77 -5.89
N CYS A 208 -25.72 4.89 -5.49
CA CYS A 208 -25.75 3.46 -5.85
C CYS A 208 -26.96 3.13 -6.74
N ASN A 209 -26.99 3.71 -7.95
CA ASN A 209 -28.09 3.56 -8.90
C ASN A 209 -27.74 2.77 -10.17
N LYS A 210 -26.54 2.16 -10.21
CA LYS A 210 -26.10 1.38 -11.36
C LYS A 210 -26.86 0.05 -11.45
N THR A 211 -27.25 -0.32 -12.67
CA THR A 211 -27.81 -1.66 -12.97
C THR A 211 -26.72 -2.71 -12.92
N GLN A 212 -27.11 -3.98 -12.84
CA GLN A 212 -26.15 -5.11 -12.86
C GLN A 212 -25.20 -5.04 -14.06
N THR A 213 -25.74 -4.82 -15.27
CA THR A 213 -24.91 -4.69 -16.48
C THR A 213 -23.92 -3.51 -16.41
N GLN A 214 -24.32 -2.40 -15.79
CA GLN A 214 -23.41 -1.28 -15.59
C GLN A 214 -22.32 -1.58 -14.57
N LEU A 215 -22.62 -2.33 -13.50
CA LEU A 215 -21.64 -2.79 -12.53
C LEU A 215 -20.64 -3.77 -13.17
N GLU A 216 -21.12 -4.73 -13.99
CA GLU A 216 -20.26 -5.64 -14.78
C GLU A 216 -19.36 -4.86 -15.73
N THR A 217 -19.88 -3.80 -16.36
CA THR A 217 -19.07 -2.90 -17.21
C THR A 217 -17.99 -2.18 -16.42
N CYS A 218 -18.27 -1.73 -15.19
CA CYS A 218 -17.26 -1.12 -14.33
C CYS A 218 -16.11 -2.11 -14.05
N ILE A 219 -16.43 -3.35 -13.68
CA ILE A 219 -15.43 -4.39 -13.38
C ILE A 219 -14.58 -4.66 -14.63
N THR A 220 -15.19 -4.92 -15.78
CA THR A 220 -14.47 -5.22 -17.03
C THR A 220 -13.65 -4.05 -17.55
N SER A 221 -14.00 -2.84 -17.14
CA SER A 221 -13.26 -1.61 -17.44
C SER A 221 -12.16 -1.29 -16.43
N GLY A 222 -11.95 -2.11 -15.39
CA GLY A 222 -10.97 -1.88 -14.35
C GLY A 222 -11.31 -0.67 -13.47
N GLN A 223 -12.60 -0.52 -13.11
CA GLN A 223 -13.12 0.64 -12.38
C GLN A 223 -13.82 0.20 -11.10
N ILE A 224 -13.44 0.81 -9.98
CA ILE A 224 -14.13 0.63 -8.69
C ILE A 224 -15.44 1.39 -8.71
N ALA A 225 -16.51 0.66 -8.36
CA ALA A 225 -17.85 1.18 -8.14
C ALA A 225 -18.39 0.75 -6.77
N PHE A 226 -19.43 1.41 -6.32
CA PHE A 226 -20.18 1.05 -5.10
C PHE A 226 -21.56 0.55 -5.45
N HIS A 227 -22.07 -0.37 -4.62
CA HIS A 227 -23.38 -0.96 -4.77
C HIS A 227 -24.04 -1.19 -3.40
N LEU A 228 -25.33 -1.52 -3.41
CA LEU A 228 -26.08 -1.83 -2.20
C LEU A 228 -26.07 -3.32 -1.92
N VAL A 229 -25.70 -3.69 -0.69
CA VAL A 229 -25.73 -5.07 -0.18
C VAL A 229 -26.58 -5.06 1.09
N TYR A 230 -27.78 -5.64 1.02
CA TYR A 230 -28.74 -5.66 2.14
C TYR A 230 -29.01 -4.29 2.79
N GLY A 231 -28.92 -3.20 2.01
CA GLY A 231 -29.14 -1.84 2.47
C GLY A 231 -27.87 -1.08 2.86
N ASP A 232 -26.75 -1.74 2.96
CA ASP A 232 -25.44 -1.12 3.18
C ASP A 232 -24.76 -0.76 1.84
N VAL A 233 -24.12 0.38 1.80
CA VAL A 233 -23.27 0.77 0.66
C VAL A 233 -21.91 0.09 0.79
N CYS A 234 -21.55 -0.71 -0.22
CA CYS A 234 -20.31 -1.48 -0.22
C CYS A 234 -19.50 -1.26 -1.50
N LEU A 235 -18.18 -1.35 -1.38
CA LEU A 235 -17.26 -1.40 -2.52
C LEU A 235 -17.51 -2.70 -3.30
N LEU A 236 -17.72 -2.60 -4.61
CA LEU A 236 -18.14 -3.73 -5.44
C LEU A 236 -17.05 -4.81 -5.54
N GLU A 237 -15.86 -4.42 -5.96
CA GLU A 237 -14.73 -5.32 -6.13
C GLU A 237 -13.39 -4.57 -5.99
N ASP A 238 -12.42 -5.21 -5.37
CA ASP A 238 -11.08 -4.70 -5.06
C ASP A 238 -10.14 -4.88 -6.26
N ILE A 239 -10.31 -4.03 -7.26
CA ILE A 239 -9.59 -4.12 -8.55
C ILE A 239 -8.87 -2.83 -8.90
N ASN A 240 -7.85 -2.95 -9.74
CA ASN A 240 -7.15 -1.82 -10.34
C ASN A 240 -7.54 -1.64 -11.82
N SER A 241 -6.90 -0.68 -12.48
CA SER A 241 -7.23 -0.33 -13.86
C SER A 241 -6.57 -1.21 -14.92
N LEU A 242 -5.82 -2.24 -14.56
CA LEU A 242 -5.19 -3.15 -15.51
C LEU A 242 -6.26 -3.96 -16.24
N LYS A 243 -6.23 -3.92 -17.58
CA LYS A 243 -7.13 -4.70 -18.45
C LYS A 243 -6.36 -5.61 -19.38
N THR A 244 -5.27 -5.09 -19.92
CA THR A 244 -4.43 -5.83 -20.88
C THR A 244 -3.43 -6.68 -20.10
N THR A 245 -3.59 -7.98 -20.20
CA THR A 245 -2.65 -8.95 -19.61
C THR A 245 -1.48 -9.23 -20.54
N SER A 246 -0.35 -9.62 -19.97
CA SER A 246 0.86 -10.04 -20.68
C SER A 246 1.38 -11.34 -20.08
N VAL A 247 2.49 -11.86 -20.64
CA VAL A 247 3.16 -13.04 -20.09
C VAL A 247 3.68 -12.77 -18.66
N ASP A 248 4.11 -11.54 -18.39
CA ASP A 248 4.69 -11.14 -17.09
C ASP A 248 3.63 -10.62 -16.12
N LYS A 249 2.47 -10.18 -16.60
CA LYS A 249 1.37 -9.63 -15.79
C LYS A 249 0.05 -10.31 -16.20
N GLY A 250 -0.29 -11.42 -15.53
CA GLY A 250 -1.51 -12.19 -15.76
C GLY A 250 -2.76 -11.59 -15.12
N GLU A 251 -3.86 -12.34 -15.11
CA GLU A 251 -5.15 -11.93 -14.54
C GLU A 251 -5.07 -11.57 -13.06
N ASP A 252 -4.19 -12.23 -12.29
CA ASP A 252 -4.02 -11.99 -10.87
C ASP A 252 -3.56 -10.54 -10.56
N PHE A 253 -2.86 -9.90 -11.50
CA PHE A 253 -2.43 -8.51 -11.37
C PHE A 253 -3.58 -7.48 -11.44
N LYS A 254 -4.78 -7.89 -11.82
CA LYS A 254 -5.98 -7.03 -11.79
C LYS A 254 -6.53 -6.84 -10.39
N SER A 255 -6.20 -7.74 -9.45
CA SER A 255 -6.61 -7.66 -8.05
C SER A 255 -5.70 -6.74 -7.25
N ASN A 256 -6.28 -5.75 -6.54
CA ASN A 256 -5.51 -4.91 -5.61
C ASN A 256 -4.97 -5.73 -4.43
N GLN A 257 -5.65 -6.79 -4.00
CA GLN A 257 -5.12 -7.67 -2.96
C GLN A 257 -3.79 -8.32 -3.41
N THR A 258 -3.70 -8.82 -4.63
CA THR A 258 -2.45 -9.34 -5.19
C THR A 258 -1.37 -8.26 -5.23
N ILE A 259 -1.70 -7.07 -5.74
CA ILE A 259 -0.75 -5.95 -5.82
C ILE A 259 -0.28 -5.54 -4.42
N ARG A 260 -1.17 -5.56 -3.43
CA ARG A 260 -0.85 -5.25 -2.03
C ARG A 260 0.18 -6.21 -1.45
N VAL A 261 0.06 -7.50 -1.74
CA VAL A 261 1.02 -8.51 -1.28
C VAL A 261 2.38 -8.33 -1.95
N ILE A 262 2.41 -8.22 -3.28
CA ILE A 262 3.69 -8.09 -4.00
C ILE A 262 4.39 -6.75 -3.73
N ASP A 263 3.64 -5.66 -3.55
CA ASP A 263 4.20 -4.36 -3.16
C ASP A 263 4.75 -4.41 -1.72
N GLN A 264 4.08 -5.14 -0.81
CA GLN A 264 4.58 -5.35 0.54
C GLN A 264 5.91 -6.11 0.52
N ILE A 265 5.99 -7.22 -0.22
CA ILE A 265 7.24 -7.98 -0.40
C ILE A 265 8.34 -7.07 -0.93
N ALA A 266 8.08 -6.34 -2.01
CA ALA A 266 9.09 -5.50 -2.64
C ALA A 266 9.60 -4.40 -1.70
N ASN A 267 8.71 -3.70 -1.00
CA ASN A 267 9.06 -2.62 -0.08
C ASN A 267 9.81 -3.14 1.15
N ASP A 268 9.37 -4.25 1.73
CA ASP A 268 9.99 -4.83 2.92
C ASP A 268 11.39 -5.38 2.62
N ILE A 269 11.56 -6.07 1.50
CA ILE A 269 12.87 -6.57 1.08
C ILE A 269 13.81 -5.42 0.71
N ALA A 270 13.31 -4.36 0.04
CA ALA A 270 14.11 -3.16 -0.23
C ALA A 270 14.56 -2.49 1.06
N LYS A 271 13.67 -2.34 2.04
CA LYS A 271 13.98 -1.79 3.36
C LYS A 271 14.99 -2.66 4.11
N LEU A 272 14.78 -3.96 4.15
CA LEU A 272 15.69 -4.92 4.75
C LEU A 272 17.10 -4.80 4.12
N PHE A 273 17.19 -4.79 2.80
CA PHE A 273 18.46 -4.67 2.09
C PHE A 273 19.15 -3.35 2.42
N ASN A 274 18.45 -2.24 2.35
CA ASN A 274 19.01 -0.90 2.60
C ASN A 274 19.47 -0.71 4.05
N THR A 275 18.76 -1.29 5.02
CA THR A 275 19.08 -1.09 6.44
C THR A 275 20.13 -2.06 6.97
N LYS A 276 20.11 -3.32 6.52
CA LYS A 276 20.96 -4.39 7.08
C LYS A 276 22.15 -4.75 6.19
N TYR A 277 22.00 -4.75 4.87
CA TYR A 277 22.98 -5.31 3.94
C TYR A 277 23.79 -4.26 3.20
N LEU A 278 23.17 -3.18 2.74
CA LEU A 278 23.79 -2.18 1.88
C LEU A 278 25.02 -1.54 2.55
N GLY A 279 26.20 -1.79 1.98
CA GLY A 279 27.46 -1.27 2.49
C GLY A 279 27.95 -1.87 3.82
N LYS A 280 27.24 -2.84 4.41
CA LYS A 280 27.52 -3.41 5.73
C LYS A 280 27.95 -4.88 5.66
N ILE A 281 27.27 -5.69 4.85
CA ILE A 281 27.51 -7.13 4.76
C ILE A 281 28.31 -7.43 3.48
N PRO A 282 29.42 -8.21 3.57
CA PRO A 282 30.19 -8.60 2.40
C PRO A 282 29.36 -9.48 1.45
N ASN A 283 29.49 -9.25 0.12
CA ASN A 283 28.88 -10.10 -0.89
C ASN A 283 29.70 -11.38 -1.10
N ASN A 284 29.71 -12.25 -0.10
CA ASN A 284 30.29 -13.59 -0.16
C ASN A 284 29.20 -14.65 0.08
N ALA A 285 29.55 -15.93 0.03
CA ALA A 285 28.59 -17.00 0.22
C ALA A 285 27.81 -16.89 1.55
N SER A 286 28.49 -16.55 2.65
CA SER A 286 27.86 -16.40 3.95
C SER A 286 26.89 -15.19 3.99
N GLY A 287 27.28 -14.05 3.42
CA GLY A 287 26.39 -12.87 3.34
C GLY A 287 25.14 -13.14 2.50
N ARG A 288 25.27 -13.86 1.39
CA ARG A 288 24.12 -14.24 0.55
C ARG A 288 23.19 -15.24 1.24
N VAL A 289 23.75 -16.23 1.98
CA VAL A 289 22.94 -17.15 2.80
C VAL A 289 22.19 -16.39 3.90
N SER A 290 22.81 -15.37 4.51
CA SER A 290 22.12 -14.52 5.50
C SER A 290 20.95 -13.76 4.89
N LEU A 291 21.13 -13.17 3.70
CA LEU A 291 20.04 -12.49 2.98
C LEU A 291 18.91 -13.47 2.59
N TRP A 292 19.26 -14.64 2.10
CA TRP A 292 18.31 -15.72 1.81
C TRP A 292 17.48 -16.08 3.05
N ALA A 293 18.14 -16.28 4.20
CA ALA A 293 17.45 -16.64 5.43
C ALA A 293 16.47 -15.55 5.92
N ASP A 294 16.85 -14.27 5.78
CA ASP A 294 15.96 -13.16 6.13
C ASP A 294 14.74 -13.07 5.19
N ILE A 295 14.92 -13.29 3.88
CA ILE A 295 13.81 -13.33 2.93
C ILE A 295 12.88 -14.50 3.24
N VAL A 296 13.42 -15.70 3.50
CA VAL A 296 12.63 -16.87 3.92
C VAL A 296 11.82 -16.56 5.19
N ALA A 297 12.44 -15.91 6.19
CA ALA A 297 11.74 -15.54 7.41
C ALA A 297 10.59 -14.56 7.17
N HIS A 298 10.78 -13.61 6.26
CA HIS A 298 9.74 -12.67 5.83
C HIS A 298 8.56 -13.40 5.15
N HIS A 299 8.84 -14.29 4.21
CA HIS A 299 7.79 -15.03 3.48
C HIS A 299 7.02 -15.99 4.39
N ARG A 300 7.69 -16.61 5.38
CA ARG A 300 7.00 -17.40 6.40
C ARG A 300 6.01 -16.58 7.22
N GLN A 301 6.31 -15.31 7.53
CA GLN A 301 5.35 -14.43 8.19
C GLN A 301 4.14 -14.13 7.29
N LEU A 302 4.34 -13.92 5.98
CA LEU A 302 3.23 -13.75 5.03
C LEU A 302 2.38 -15.03 4.89
N GLU A 303 3.01 -16.20 4.93
CA GLU A 303 2.32 -17.50 4.91
C GLU A 303 1.51 -17.71 6.20
N GLU A 304 2.06 -17.39 7.37
CA GLU A 304 1.34 -17.43 8.66
C GLU A 304 0.11 -16.51 8.67
N LEU A 305 0.18 -15.37 7.99
CA LEU A 305 -0.94 -14.45 7.78
C LEU A 305 -1.89 -14.91 6.67
N GLN A 306 -1.57 -15.99 5.96
CA GLN A 306 -2.35 -16.45 4.79
C GLN A 306 -2.42 -15.43 3.64
N ALA A 307 -1.42 -14.56 3.51
CA ALA A 307 -1.28 -13.65 2.38
C ALA A 307 -0.65 -14.36 1.16
N ILE A 308 0.18 -15.35 1.43
CA ILE A 308 0.71 -16.30 0.44
C ILE A 308 0.48 -17.73 0.93
N GLU A 309 0.54 -18.69 0.02
CA GLU A 309 0.38 -20.10 0.33
C GLU A 309 1.48 -20.97 -0.31
N ASN A 310 1.73 -22.15 0.30
CA ASN A 310 2.62 -23.17 -0.22
C ASN A 310 4.04 -22.63 -0.54
N PHE A 311 4.58 -21.76 0.33
CA PHE A 311 5.90 -21.18 0.10
C PHE A 311 7.00 -22.26 0.19
N ASP A 312 7.69 -22.47 -0.93
CA ASP A 312 8.84 -23.37 -1.02
C ASP A 312 10.15 -22.59 -1.07
N SER A 313 10.88 -22.57 0.03
CA SER A 313 12.16 -21.89 0.13
C SER A 313 13.25 -22.44 -0.80
N SER A 314 13.06 -23.60 -1.41
CA SER A 314 14.01 -24.17 -2.38
C SER A 314 13.95 -23.43 -3.73
N LEU A 315 12.85 -22.75 -4.03
CA LEU A 315 12.68 -21.91 -5.21
C LEU A 315 13.28 -20.52 -5.07
N LEU A 316 13.58 -20.10 -3.83
CA LEU A 316 14.26 -18.83 -3.57
C LEU A 316 15.77 -19.00 -3.72
N THR A 317 16.38 -18.23 -4.61
CA THR A 317 17.85 -18.22 -4.77
C THR A 317 18.42 -16.83 -4.57
N VAL A 318 19.61 -16.77 -3.94
CA VAL A 318 20.35 -15.52 -3.75
C VAL A 318 21.77 -15.73 -4.26
N GLU A 319 22.07 -15.15 -5.40
CA GLU A 319 23.31 -15.38 -6.13
C GLU A 319 24.12 -14.08 -6.30
N GLN A 320 25.40 -14.22 -6.65
CA GLN A 320 26.19 -13.07 -7.03
C GLN A 320 25.75 -12.59 -8.41
N GLY A 321 25.47 -11.30 -8.54
CA GLY A 321 25.15 -10.69 -9.81
C GLY A 321 26.40 -10.46 -10.68
N ASN A 322 26.24 -9.69 -11.75
CA ASN A 322 27.28 -9.43 -12.76
C ASN A 322 28.53 -8.73 -12.22
N THR A 323 28.44 -8.09 -11.06
CA THR A 323 29.55 -7.43 -10.41
C THR A 323 29.79 -8.00 -9.01
N LYS A 324 31.00 -7.80 -8.46
CA LYS A 324 31.30 -8.19 -7.06
C LYS A 324 30.43 -7.49 -6.02
N LYS A 325 29.73 -6.42 -6.39
CA LYS A 325 28.88 -5.62 -5.50
C LYS A 325 27.38 -5.92 -5.66
N SER A 326 27.00 -6.63 -6.72
CA SER A 326 25.60 -6.94 -7.02
C SER A 326 25.18 -8.31 -6.52
N VAL A 327 23.94 -8.42 -6.09
CA VAL A 327 23.27 -9.66 -5.71
C VAL A 327 22.02 -9.79 -6.58
N VAL A 328 21.72 -10.98 -7.04
CA VAL A 328 20.49 -11.33 -7.77
C VAL A 328 19.67 -12.24 -6.88
N VAL A 329 18.41 -11.94 -6.72
CA VAL A 329 17.43 -12.75 -6.02
C VAL A 329 16.39 -13.20 -7.03
N ASN A 330 16.17 -14.52 -7.13
CA ASN A 330 15.02 -15.08 -7.82
C ASN A 330 14.09 -15.67 -6.76
N ASP A 331 12.84 -15.31 -6.82
CA ASP A 331 11.83 -15.62 -5.83
C ASP A 331 10.55 -16.11 -6.51
N CYS A 332 9.79 -16.97 -5.82
CA CYS A 332 8.54 -17.52 -6.30
C CYS A 332 7.54 -17.62 -5.15
N VAL A 333 6.44 -16.92 -5.27
CA VAL A 333 5.36 -16.90 -4.26
C VAL A 333 4.00 -17.12 -4.91
N THR A 334 3.11 -17.81 -4.23
CA THR A 334 1.71 -17.95 -4.62
C THR A 334 0.86 -17.08 -3.72
N VAL A 335 0.27 -16.02 -4.28
CA VAL A 335 -0.57 -15.09 -3.52
C VAL A 335 -1.95 -15.71 -3.29
N THR A 336 -2.46 -15.58 -2.06
CA THR A 336 -3.81 -16.02 -1.69
C THR A 336 -4.78 -14.86 -1.83
N ASN A 337 -5.87 -15.04 -2.61
CA ASN A 337 -6.93 -14.06 -2.76
C ASN A 337 -8.17 -14.44 -1.93
N ALA A 338 -8.94 -13.44 -1.49
CA ALA A 338 -10.21 -13.65 -0.82
C ALA A 338 -11.25 -14.27 -1.76
N MET A 339 -12.17 -15.08 -1.23
CA MET A 339 -13.28 -15.64 -2.00
C MET A 339 -14.25 -14.52 -2.42
N ALA A 340 -14.43 -14.33 -3.73
CA ALA A 340 -15.32 -13.33 -4.30
C ALA A 340 -16.57 -13.94 -4.95
N GLN A 341 -16.54 -15.23 -5.34
CA GLN A 341 -17.64 -15.87 -6.06
C GLN A 341 -17.98 -17.24 -5.47
N LEU A 342 -19.27 -17.51 -5.27
CA LEU A 342 -19.79 -18.80 -4.80
C LEU A 342 -20.68 -19.42 -5.88
N TYR A 343 -20.31 -20.60 -6.37
CA TYR A 343 -21.15 -21.42 -7.22
C TYR A 343 -21.63 -22.65 -6.45
N MET A 344 -22.93 -22.78 -6.20
CA MET A 344 -23.50 -23.89 -5.45
C MET A 344 -24.65 -24.55 -6.22
N THR A 345 -24.62 -25.86 -6.30
CA THR A 345 -25.73 -26.67 -6.85
C THR A 345 -26.33 -27.50 -5.73
N VAL A 346 -27.64 -27.39 -5.52
CA VAL A 346 -28.40 -28.21 -4.57
C VAL A 346 -29.29 -29.17 -5.34
N ILE A 347 -29.14 -30.46 -5.10
CA ILE A 347 -30.02 -31.50 -5.66
C ILE A 347 -31.04 -31.87 -4.60
N ILE A 348 -32.32 -31.66 -4.89
CA ILE A 348 -33.44 -32.06 -4.03
C ILE A 348 -33.87 -33.46 -4.49
N GLN A 349 -33.87 -34.41 -3.58
CA GLN A 349 -34.36 -35.80 -3.82
C GLN A 349 -35.80 -35.96 -3.34
#